data_18d4cba72f3d0b521ae971c088c874f6
#
_entry.id   18d4cba72f3d0b521ae971c088c874f6
#
_cell.length_a   1.000
_cell.length_b   1.000
_cell.length_c   1.000
_cell.angle_alpha   90.00
_cell.angle_beta   90.00
_cell.angle_gamma   90.00
#
_symmetry.space_group_name_H-M   'P 1'
#
loop_
_entity.id
_entity.type
_entity.pdbx_description
1 polymer ?
#
loop_
_entity_poly.entity_id
_entity_poly.type
_entity_poly.pdbx_seq_one_letter_code
_entity_poly.pdbx_strand_id
1 'polypeptide(L)'
;MTTPPPSATPDSSATPAPDRPEPSPAAVPSGAAGRSGPRPAPWVRTRLRAARLGSALAAVLAFVAVLLAAALPRAQDRGADQALRSFLQRGGPGYTSLLATAPPPQQGQGTDRLDATRDTLLAHTGGSFHVDPDAVVYGNWTVKGRSLTNPGLSAPSGLPPVMRLLYVHDARAHVRLVEGHWPQDAPAAATAPGTAGNTAEDGPPLRIALSQRAARTIGARLGSVLTTSPVPGAGPRVEVVGLYTVLDETEDFWADLGCLAFACEYHQGDNAYWAADALTGAADLPRLDGWSSTAEDFWRLPVDTGRLRADRLGATEQDIASYITGPVSTELPAQTGREMLRTNSRLPELFAQARARSQAAAPLAAIGPAGVAGVALVVLCLAGALAADRRESELRLLLARGGSRAGIAGRLLGEGAVTVLPAAAAATALAVLLLPTPRLAASLLSAAAVTLLALLALPVRAAFLLSPPRPAARRRRVVAE
;
A
#
# COMPACT_ATOMS: atom_id res chain seq x y z
N MET A 1 40.58 33.51 24.06
CA MET A 1 41.70 34.39 23.58
C MET A 1 41.09 35.19 22.46
N THR A 2 40.72 36.22 22.79
CA THR A 2 41.04 37.67 22.75
C THR A 2 40.20 38.39 21.71
N THR A 3 39.17 39.00 22.22
CA THR A 3 38.67 40.33 21.82
C THR A 3 39.79 41.35 21.94
N PRO A 4 39.63 42.63 21.69
CA PRO A 4 38.62 43.46 21.05
C PRO A 4 39.22 44.70 20.35
N PRO A 5 38.67 45.91 20.53
CA PRO A 5 38.04 46.80 19.60
C PRO A 5 38.88 48.10 19.42
N PRO A 6 38.42 49.33 19.48
CA PRO A 6 37.39 50.10 18.81
C PRO A 6 37.88 51.47 18.29
N SER A 7 36.91 52.40 18.21
CA SER A 7 37.10 53.89 18.23
C SER A 7 37.32 54.60 16.90
N ALA A 8 36.89 55.79 16.63
CA ALA A 8 36.18 56.83 17.35
C ALA A 8 35.90 57.94 16.34
N THR A 9 34.86 58.67 16.61
CA THR A 9 34.60 60.05 16.17
C THR A 9 35.78 61.02 16.43
N PRO A 10 35.86 62.19 15.84
CA PRO A 10 35.04 63.33 16.22
C PRO A 10 34.73 64.34 15.05
N ASP A 11 33.61 64.99 15.15
CA ASP A 11 33.36 66.37 15.65
C ASP A 11 33.94 67.55 14.84
N SER A 12 33.10 68.48 14.57
CA SER A 12 33.19 69.93 14.80
C SER A 12 32.60 70.81 13.71
N SER A 13 31.43 71.32 13.96
CA SER A 13 31.11 72.76 14.18
C SER A 13 31.38 73.77 13.03
N ALA A 14 30.33 74.48 12.63
CA ALA A 14 30.13 75.92 12.87
C ALA A 14 29.01 76.52 12.00
N THR A 15 28.07 77.09 12.66
CA THR A 15 27.10 78.15 12.22
C THR A 15 27.84 79.46 12.02
N PRO A 16 27.40 80.42 11.16
CA PRO A 16 26.41 81.41 11.61
C PRO A 16 25.39 81.86 10.53
N ALA A 17 24.26 82.36 11.06
CA ALA A 17 23.28 83.25 10.45
C ALA A 17 23.79 84.70 10.51
N PRO A 18 23.08 85.83 10.14
CA PRO A 18 21.77 85.91 9.47
C PRO A 18 21.73 87.00 8.33
N ASP A 19 20.65 87.12 7.55
CA ASP A 19 20.07 88.43 7.26
C ASP A 19 18.70 88.29 6.56
N ARG A 20 17.77 89.09 7.04
CA ARG A 20 16.44 89.46 6.51
C ARG A 20 16.54 90.84 5.83
N PRO A 21 15.51 91.46 5.13
CA PRO A 21 14.16 90.98 4.75
C PRO A 21 13.61 91.48 3.38
N GLU A 22 12.40 90.98 3.05
CA GLU A 22 11.27 91.60 2.33
C GLU A 22 11.28 91.86 0.83
N PRO A 23 10.12 92.00 0.11
CA PRO A 23 8.74 91.77 0.51
C PRO A 23 7.92 90.92 -0.54
N SER A 24 6.79 90.50 -0.08
CA SER A 24 5.69 89.83 -0.79
C SER A 24 5.04 90.67 -1.90
N PRO A 25 4.51 90.04 -2.98
CA PRO A 25 3.22 90.46 -3.48
C PRO A 25 2.21 89.33 -3.60
N ALA A 26 1.07 89.63 -3.02
CA ALA A 26 -0.30 89.27 -3.46
C ALA A 26 -0.67 87.85 -3.75
N ALA A 27 -1.47 87.27 -2.84
CA ALA A 27 -2.29 86.10 -3.01
C ALA A 27 -3.29 86.21 -4.15
N VAL A 28 -3.23 85.15 -5.04
CA VAL A 28 -4.34 84.84 -5.95
C VAL A 28 -4.98 83.58 -5.43
N PRO A 29 -6.28 83.52 -5.13
CA PRO A 29 -6.92 82.28 -4.67
C PRO A 29 -7.18 81.37 -5.88
N SER A 30 -6.30 80.38 -6.09
CA SER A 30 -6.60 79.27 -7.01
C SER A 30 -7.43 78.23 -6.29
N GLY A 31 -8.69 78.44 -6.26
CA GLY A 31 -9.68 77.42 -6.03
C GLY A 31 -9.74 76.43 -7.20
N ALA A 32 -8.89 75.43 -7.16
CA ALA A 32 -9.07 74.22 -7.99
C ALA A 32 -9.49 73.11 -7.03
N ALA A 33 -10.77 73.11 -6.64
CA ALA A 33 -11.43 71.91 -6.20
C ALA A 33 -11.26 70.85 -7.27
N GLY A 34 -10.25 69.97 -7.11
CA GLY A 34 -10.10 68.79 -7.91
C GLY A 34 -11.39 67.98 -7.83
N ARG A 35 -12.24 68.13 -8.82
CA ARG A 35 -13.32 67.20 -9.10
C ARG A 35 -12.64 65.83 -9.22
N SER A 36 -12.66 65.02 -8.19
CA SER A 36 -12.43 63.59 -8.24
C SER A 36 -13.51 63.02 -9.17
N GLY A 37 -13.19 62.93 -10.47
CA GLY A 37 -14.03 62.25 -11.42
C GLY A 37 -14.38 60.85 -10.89
N PRO A 38 -15.58 60.36 -11.14
CA PRO A 38 -15.99 59.05 -10.68
C PRO A 38 -14.92 58.06 -11.06
N ARG A 39 -14.25 57.44 -10.07
CA ARG A 39 -13.32 56.36 -10.31
C ARG A 39 -14.05 55.33 -11.18
N PRO A 40 -13.51 54.92 -12.33
CA PRO A 40 -14.20 53.98 -13.21
C PRO A 40 -14.50 52.73 -12.37
N ALA A 41 -15.78 52.38 -12.25
CA ALA A 41 -16.21 51.22 -11.54
C ALA A 41 -15.41 50.00 -12.07
N PRO A 42 -14.87 49.11 -11.21
CA PRO A 42 -14.05 47.99 -11.67
C PRO A 42 -14.86 47.22 -12.70
N TRP A 43 -14.41 47.25 -13.94
CA TRP A 43 -15.08 46.72 -15.15
C TRP A 43 -15.54 45.25 -14.96
N VAL A 44 -14.88 44.50 -14.11
CA VAL A 44 -15.23 43.12 -13.75
C VAL A 44 -16.58 43.04 -13.00
N ARG A 45 -16.82 43.94 -12.02
CA ARG A 45 -18.07 43.95 -11.22
C ARG A 45 -19.29 44.33 -12.05
N THR A 46 -19.15 45.32 -12.95
CA THR A 46 -20.25 45.73 -13.82
C THR A 46 -20.63 44.63 -14.79
N ARG A 47 -19.65 43.89 -15.32
CA ARG A 47 -19.89 42.83 -16.29
C ARG A 47 -20.47 41.53 -15.65
N LEU A 48 -19.99 41.14 -14.47
CA LEU A 48 -20.58 40.02 -13.71
C LEU A 48 -22.05 40.30 -13.38
N ARG A 49 -22.43 41.56 -13.18
CA ARG A 49 -23.83 41.94 -12.94
C ARG A 49 -24.68 41.95 -14.20
N ALA A 50 -24.11 42.32 -15.34
CA ALA A 50 -24.82 42.37 -16.64
C ALA A 50 -25.06 40.98 -17.26
N ALA A 51 -24.19 40.02 -17.04
CA ALA A 51 -24.27 38.69 -17.66
C ALA A 51 -24.24 37.55 -16.57
N ARG A 52 -25.03 37.69 -15.52
CA ARG A 52 -25.04 36.76 -14.37
C ARG A 52 -25.23 35.30 -14.73
N LEU A 53 -26.21 35.03 -15.62
CA LEU A 53 -26.52 33.65 -16.05
C LEU A 53 -25.35 33.03 -16.86
N GLY A 54 -24.74 33.80 -17.76
CA GLY A 54 -23.63 33.31 -18.58
C GLY A 54 -22.37 33.02 -17.76
N SER A 55 -22.03 33.87 -16.78
CA SER A 55 -20.89 33.67 -15.91
C SER A 55 -21.14 32.52 -14.91
N ALA A 56 -22.36 32.40 -14.39
CA ALA A 56 -22.73 31.26 -13.52
C ALA A 56 -22.65 29.93 -14.26
N LEU A 57 -23.19 29.84 -15.48
CA LEU A 57 -23.10 28.63 -16.31
C LEU A 57 -21.65 28.27 -16.66
N ALA A 58 -20.80 29.24 -16.97
CA ALA A 58 -19.39 29.04 -17.25
C ALA A 58 -18.67 28.53 -15.97
N ALA A 59 -18.97 29.09 -14.81
CA ALA A 59 -18.40 28.65 -13.54
C ALA A 59 -18.82 27.21 -13.18
N VAL A 60 -20.11 26.87 -13.34
CA VAL A 60 -20.63 25.52 -13.10
C VAL A 60 -19.99 24.52 -14.07
N LEU A 61 -19.91 24.85 -15.35
CA LEU A 61 -19.28 23.99 -16.35
C LEU A 61 -17.80 23.75 -16.04
N ALA A 62 -17.05 24.81 -15.70
CA ALA A 62 -15.65 24.70 -15.29
C ALA A 62 -15.51 23.87 -14.01
N PHE A 63 -16.40 24.09 -13.03
CA PHE A 63 -16.41 23.34 -11.79
C PHE A 63 -16.58 21.84 -12.05
N VAL A 64 -17.61 21.43 -12.82
CA VAL A 64 -17.87 20.03 -13.13
C VAL A 64 -16.73 19.41 -13.92
N ALA A 65 -16.22 20.10 -14.96
CA ALA A 65 -15.11 19.59 -15.76
C ALA A 65 -13.83 19.39 -14.95
N VAL A 66 -13.48 20.37 -14.09
CA VAL A 66 -12.28 20.26 -13.22
C VAL A 66 -12.50 19.24 -12.12
N LEU A 67 -13.70 19.13 -11.54
CA LEU A 67 -14.03 18.11 -10.55
C LEU A 67 -13.83 16.71 -11.14
N LEU A 68 -14.36 16.45 -12.32
CA LEU A 68 -14.18 15.15 -13.00
C LEU A 68 -12.70 14.91 -13.33
N ALA A 69 -11.99 15.91 -13.82
CA ALA A 69 -10.57 15.80 -14.16
C ALA A 69 -9.71 15.52 -12.91
N ALA A 70 -10.04 16.11 -11.76
CA ALA A 70 -9.31 15.88 -10.51
C ALA A 70 -9.72 14.57 -9.83
N ALA A 71 -11.00 14.20 -9.87
CA ALA A 71 -11.54 13.02 -9.20
C ALA A 71 -11.17 11.71 -9.91
N LEU A 72 -11.10 11.71 -11.23
CA LEU A 72 -10.92 10.50 -12.03
C LEU A 72 -9.60 9.77 -11.76
N PRO A 73 -8.41 10.43 -11.78
CA PRO A 73 -7.15 9.76 -11.41
C PRO A 73 -7.18 9.20 -9.98
N ARG A 74 -7.82 9.92 -9.06
CA ARG A 74 -7.94 9.47 -7.66
C ARG A 74 -8.83 8.25 -7.49
N ALA A 75 -9.92 8.19 -8.25
CA ALA A 75 -10.79 7.02 -8.29
C ALA A 75 -10.08 5.80 -8.88
N GLN A 76 -9.28 6.00 -9.95
CA GLN A 76 -8.46 4.95 -10.55
C GLN A 76 -7.39 4.43 -9.60
N ASP A 77 -6.70 5.31 -8.89
CA ASP A 77 -5.70 4.94 -7.88
C ASP A 77 -6.30 4.10 -6.77
N ARG A 78 -7.47 4.51 -6.25
CA ARG A 78 -8.20 3.73 -5.24
C ARG A 78 -8.64 2.38 -5.78
N GLY A 79 -9.18 2.35 -6.99
CA GLY A 79 -9.59 1.11 -7.63
C GLY A 79 -8.43 0.15 -7.82
N ALA A 80 -7.26 0.64 -8.23
CA ALA A 80 -6.06 -0.15 -8.39
C ALA A 80 -5.54 -0.71 -7.04
N ASP A 81 -5.51 0.13 -5.99
CA ASP A 81 -5.10 -0.31 -4.66
C ASP A 81 -6.09 -1.35 -4.09
N GLN A 82 -7.39 -1.13 -4.24
CA GLN A 82 -8.43 -2.06 -3.79
C GLN A 82 -8.38 -3.38 -4.56
N ALA A 83 -8.18 -3.33 -5.88
CA ALA A 83 -8.05 -4.52 -6.71
C ALA A 83 -6.82 -5.36 -6.32
N LEU A 84 -5.67 -4.70 -6.05
CA LEU A 84 -4.47 -5.36 -5.56
C LEU A 84 -4.73 -6.05 -4.21
N ARG A 85 -5.27 -5.32 -3.23
CA ARG A 85 -5.54 -5.83 -1.89
C ARG A 85 -6.51 -7.02 -1.92
N SER A 86 -7.63 -6.90 -2.63
CA SER A 86 -8.61 -7.97 -2.74
C SER A 86 -8.07 -9.20 -3.49
N PHE A 87 -7.11 -9.00 -4.40
CA PHE A 87 -6.43 -10.09 -5.06
C PHE A 87 -5.49 -10.83 -4.10
N LEU A 88 -4.67 -10.11 -3.34
CA LEU A 88 -3.75 -10.70 -2.38
C LEU A 88 -4.47 -11.37 -1.22
N GLN A 89 -5.52 -10.75 -0.67
CA GLN A 89 -6.34 -11.33 0.40
C GLN A 89 -6.98 -12.66 0.02
N ARG A 90 -7.37 -12.85 -1.25
CA ARG A 90 -7.90 -14.14 -1.73
C ARG A 90 -6.84 -15.24 -1.77
N GLY A 91 -5.56 -14.90 -1.83
CA GLY A 91 -4.46 -15.86 -1.73
C GLY A 91 -4.31 -16.46 -0.33
N GLY A 92 -4.75 -15.72 0.69
CA GLY A 92 -4.59 -16.11 2.10
C GLY A 92 -3.15 -15.96 2.61
N PRO A 93 -2.96 -16.06 3.94
CA PRO A 93 -1.66 -15.81 4.57
C PRO A 93 -0.56 -16.80 4.18
N GLY A 94 -0.86 -18.03 3.79
CA GLY A 94 0.12 -18.98 3.27
C GLY A 94 0.82 -18.51 1.99
N TYR A 95 0.19 -17.63 1.21
CA TYR A 95 0.76 -17.04 -0.01
C TYR A 95 1.30 -15.64 0.19
N THR A 96 0.82 -14.92 1.21
CA THR A 96 1.16 -13.51 1.45
C THR A 96 2.13 -13.31 2.60
N SER A 97 2.74 -14.37 3.09
CA SER A 97 3.73 -14.33 4.15
C SER A 97 5.16 -14.48 3.63
N LEU A 98 6.10 -13.99 4.42
CA LEU A 98 7.50 -14.40 4.37
C LEU A 98 7.66 -15.59 5.29
N LEU A 99 8.26 -16.66 4.82
CA LEU A 99 8.55 -17.87 5.60
C LEU A 99 10.06 -17.96 5.80
N ALA A 100 10.51 -17.89 7.03
CA ALA A 100 11.87 -18.18 7.41
C ALA A 100 11.94 -19.58 8.02
N THR A 101 12.92 -20.39 7.65
CA THR A 101 13.17 -21.71 8.22
C THR A 101 14.65 -21.92 8.50
N ALA A 102 14.96 -22.64 9.56
CA ALA A 102 16.31 -23.02 9.90
C ALA A 102 16.33 -24.36 10.61
N PRO A 103 17.38 -25.19 10.47
CA PRO A 103 17.56 -26.35 11.37
C PRO A 103 17.60 -25.90 12.82
N PRO A 104 17.12 -26.74 13.76
CA PRO A 104 17.24 -26.43 15.17
C PRO A 104 18.71 -26.33 15.58
N PRO A 105 19.04 -25.44 16.51
CA PRO A 105 20.42 -25.32 17.01
C PRO A 105 20.86 -26.59 17.71
N GLN A 106 22.09 -27.02 17.49
CA GLN A 106 22.63 -28.24 18.09
C GLN A 106 22.68 -28.19 19.63
N GLN A 107 22.72 -27.01 20.22
CA GLN A 107 22.74 -26.82 21.67
C GLN A 107 21.81 -25.68 22.07
N GLY A 108 21.10 -25.89 23.21
CA GLY A 108 20.26 -24.83 23.78
C GLY A 108 19.01 -24.52 22.99
N GLN A 109 18.40 -25.52 22.37
CA GLN A 109 17.09 -25.36 21.75
C GLN A 109 16.04 -25.02 22.80
N GLY A 110 15.32 -23.91 22.60
CA GLY A 110 14.29 -23.46 23.53
C GLY A 110 13.51 -22.30 22.91
N THR A 111 12.42 -21.93 23.58
CA THR A 111 11.51 -20.83 23.14
C THR A 111 12.22 -19.51 23.06
N ASP A 112 13.12 -19.19 24.00
CA ASP A 112 13.84 -17.91 24.00
C ASP A 112 14.65 -17.65 22.72
N ARG A 113 15.19 -18.73 22.12
CA ARG A 113 15.89 -18.61 20.83
C ARG A 113 14.96 -18.44 19.66
N LEU A 114 13.78 -19.04 19.70
CA LEU A 114 12.74 -18.82 18.70
C LEU A 114 12.28 -17.36 18.75
N ASP A 115 12.06 -16.82 19.95
CA ASP A 115 11.65 -15.44 20.19
C ASP A 115 12.71 -14.45 19.73
N ALA A 116 13.98 -14.65 20.12
CA ALA A 116 15.09 -13.80 19.69
C ALA A 116 15.26 -13.77 18.16
N THR A 117 15.08 -14.93 17.51
CA THR A 117 15.12 -15.00 16.03
C THR A 117 13.94 -14.27 15.42
N ARG A 118 12.71 -14.43 15.96
CA ARG A 118 11.52 -13.66 15.52
C ARG A 118 11.77 -12.16 15.58
N ASP A 119 12.29 -11.69 16.71
CA ASP A 119 12.53 -10.26 16.91
C ASP A 119 13.57 -9.71 15.92
N THR A 120 14.62 -10.48 15.64
CA THR A 120 15.62 -10.13 14.63
C THR A 120 15.00 -10.11 13.23
N LEU A 121 14.18 -11.09 12.87
CA LEU A 121 13.50 -11.13 11.58
C LEU A 121 12.57 -9.93 11.40
N LEU A 122 11.79 -9.57 12.43
CA LEU A 122 10.92 -8.41 12.44
C LEU A 122 11.67 -7.09 12.34
N ALA A 123 12.82 -6.96 12.97
CA ALA A 123 13.66 -5.75 12.90
C ALA A 123 14.14 -5.43 11.47
N HIS A 124 14.20 -6.44 10.59
CA HIS A 124 14.59 -6.29 9.20
C HIS A 124 13.39 -6.15 8.24
N THR A 125 12.16 -6.22 8.75
CA THR A 125 10.97 -5.89 7.97
C THR A 125 10.77 -4.37 7.97
N GLY A 126 10.41 -3.80 6.83
CA GLY A 126 10.21 -2.35 6.74
C GLY A 126 10.28 -1.83 5.32
N GLY A 127 10.46 -0.51 5.18
CA GLY A 127 10.49 0.13 3.87
C GLY A 127 9.10 0.22 3.26
N SER A 128 8.85 -0.52 2.18
CA SER A 128 7.60 -0.48 1.43
C SER A 128 6.56 -1.53 1.87
N PHE A 129 6.93 -2.47 2.73
CA PHE A 129 6.01 -3.46 3.31
C PHE A 129 6.08 -3.49 4.84
N HIS A 130 5.02 -3.95 5.47
CA HIS A 130 4.93 -4.10 6.91
C HIS A 130 4.46 -5.51 7.25
N VAL A 131 4.95 -6.02 8.36
CA VAL A 131 4.50 -7.27 8.99
C VAL A 131 3.83 -6.89 10.30
N ASP A 132 2.71 -7.55 10.60
CA ASP A 132 2.05 -7.42 11.90
C ASP A 132 2.78 -8.33 12.91
N PRO A 133 3.45 -7.80 13.94
CA PRO A 133 4.17 -8.61 14.92
C PRO A 133 3.28 -9.59 15.66
N ASP A 134 2.02 -9.23 15.90
CA ASP A 134 1.06 -10.04 16.67
C ASP A 134 0.48 -11.20 15.81
N ALA A 135 0.59 -11.09 14.48
CA ALA A 135 0.15 -12.12 13.55
C ALA A 135 1.26 -13.11 13.15
N VAL A 136 2.46 -12.97 13.71
CA VAL A 136 3.59 -13.88 13.42
C VAL A 136 3.36 -15.23 14.06
N VAL A 137 3.40 -16.29 13.26
CA VAL A 137 3.30 -17.68 13.72
C VAL A 137 4.65 -18.35 13.59
N TYR A 138 5.15 -18.91 14.67
CA TYR A 138 6.47 -19.51 14.68
C TYR A 138 6.55 -20.71 15.65
N GLY A 139 7.55 -21.51 15.44
CA GLY A 139 7.75 -22.70 16.23
C GLY A 139 8.76 -23.65 15.63
N ASN A 140 8.54 -24.94 15.86
CA ASN A 140 9.30 -26.01 15.25
C ASN A 140 8.35 -27.05 14.68
N TRP A 141 8.66 -27.60 13.53
CA TRP A 141 7.94 -28.70 12.92
C TRP A 141 8.88 -29.80 12.42
N THR A 142 8.39 -31.02 12.43
CA THR A 142 9.07 -32.12 11.75
C THR A 142 8.59 -32.15 10.29
N VAL A 143 9.47 -31.79 9.34
CA VAL A 143 9.12 -31.67 7.90
C VAL A 143 8.56 -32.99 7.35
N LYS A 144 9.20 -34.10 7.73
CA LYS A 144 8.74 -35.45 7.38
C LYS A 144 8.07 -36.09 8.59
N GLY A 145 6.84 -36.55 8.38
CA GLY A 145 6.16 -37.37 9.38
C GLY A 145 6.70 -38.78 9.42
N ARG A 146 6.37 -39.49 10.50
CA ARG A 146 6.63 -40.93 10.63
C ARG A 146 5.34 -41.74 10.56
N SER A 147 5.40 -42.87 9.90
CA SER A 147 4.29 -43.82 9.86
C SER A 147 4.09 -44.49 11.23
N LEU A 148 2.83 -44.59 11.64
CA LEU A 148 2.44 -45.20 12.90
C LEU A 148 2.11 -46.68 12.68
N THR A 149 2.69 -47.56 13.50
CA THR A 149 2.59 -49.02 13.31
C THR A 149 1.64 -49.73 14.28
N ASN A 150 0.90 -48.97 15.11
CA ASN A 150 -0.05 -49.54 16.06
C ASN A 150 -1.19 -50.29 15.34
N PRO A 151 -1.53 -51.48 15.80
CA PRO A 151 -2.71 -52.20 15.30
C PRO A 151 -4.00 -51.43 15.66
N GLY A 152 -4.93 -51.40 14.72
CA GLY A 152 -6.25 -50.75 14.95
C GLY A 152 -6.31 -49.27 14.58
N LEU A 153 -5.20 -48.65 14.11
CA LEU A 153 -5.26 -47.36 13.48
C LEU A 153 -5.91 -47.44 12.08
N SER A 154 -6.57 -46.36 11.69
CA SER A 154 -7.28 -46.28 10.40
C SER A 154 -6.28 -46.21 9.24
N ALA A 155 -6.37 -47.15 8.32
CA ALA A 155 -5.52 -47.28 7.14
C ALA A 155 -6.39 -47.47 5.89
N PRO A 156 -6.91 -46.40 5.26
CA PRO A 156 -7.95 -46.47 4.22
C PRO A 156 -7.53 -47.31 3.00
N SER A 157 -6.29 -47.28 2.62
CA SER A 157 -5.74 -48.14 1.51
C SER A 157 -4.63 -49.07 2.01
N GLY A 158 -4.66 -49.48 3.25
CA GLY A 158 -3.63 -50.32 3.86
C GLY A 158 -2.36 -49.60 4.23
N LEU A 159 -2.25 -48.28 3.94
CA LEU A 159 -1.14 -47.44 4.34
C LEU A 159 -1.38 -46.90 5.77
N PRO A 160 -0.42 -47.07 6.67
CA PRO A 160 -0.55 -46.59 8.03
C PRO A 160 -0.60 -45.05 8.06
N PRO A 161 -1.28 -44.47 9.08
CA PRO A 161 -1.30 -43.02 9.21
C PRO A 161 0.09 -42.46 9.51
N VAL A 162 0.37 -41.28 9.03
CA VAL A 162 1.64 -40.57 9.20
C VAL A 162 1.42 -39.43 10.20
N MET A 163 2.36 -39.26 11.13
CA MET A 163 2.31 -38.23 12.16
C MET A 163 3.51 -37.30 12.07
N ARG A 164 3.25 -35.99 12.08
CA ARG A 164 4.25 -34.95 12.31
C ARG A 164 4.06 -34.38 13.70
N LEU A 165 5.15 -33.92 14.28
CA LEU A 165 5.13 -33.23 15.57
C LEU A 165 5.45 -31.76 15.35
N LEU A 166 4.71 -30.90 16.01
CA LEU A 166 4.86 -29.47 15.92
C LEU A 166 4.84 -28.84 17.32
N TYR A 167 5.77 -27.94 17.53
CA TYR A 167 5.63 -26.92 18.57
C TYR A 167 5.26 -25.62 17.87
N VAL A 168 4.15 -25.02 18.24
CA VAL A 168 3.72 -23.72 17.72
C VAL A 168 3.55 -22.78 18.89
N HIS A 169 4.25 -21.65 18.85
CA HIS A 169 4.16 -20.65 19.91
C HIS A 169 2.71 -20.15 20.01
N ASP A 170 2.24 -20.02 21.24
CA ASP A 170 0.90 -19.52 21.59
C ASP A 170 -0.29 -20.31 20.99
N ALA A 171 -0.06 -21.54 20.47
CA ALA A 171 -1.12 -22.38 19.92
C ALA A 171 -2.30 -22.58 20.87
N ARG A 172 -2.06 -22.51 22.18
CA ARG A 172 -3.11 -22.69 23.21
C ARG A 172 -4.17 -21.60 23.20
N ALA A 173 -3.85 -20.40 22.76
CA ALA A 173 -4.81 -19.31 22.63
C ALA A 173 -5.86 -19.58 21.54
N HIS A 174 -5.53 -20.41 20.55
CA HIS A 174 -6.34 -20.70 19.37
C HIS A 174 -7.11 -22.03 19.48
N VAL A 175 -6.93 -22.77 20.56
CA VAL A 175 -7.55 -24.08 20.76
C VAL A 175 -8.14 -24.23 22.16
N ARG A 176 -9.09 -25.13 22.31
CA ARG A 176 -9.69 -25.48 23.58
C ARG A 176 -9.44 -26.96 23.90
N LEU A 177 -8.83 -27.25 25.05
CA LEU A 177 -8.68 -28.59 25.53
C LEU A 177 -10.04 -29.19 25.85
N VAL A 178 -10.29 -30.40 25.36
CA VAL A 178 -11.55 -31.14 25.57
C VAL A 178 -11.36 -32.25 26.60
N GLU A 179 -10.25 -32.98 26.50
CA GLU A 179 -9.94 -34.12 27.38
C GLU A 179 -8.43 -34.15 27.68
N GLY A 180 -8.05 -34.63 28.87
CA GLY A 180 -6.68 -34.81 29.29
C GLY A 180 -6.01 -33.52 29.76
N HIS A 181 -4.74 -33.35 29.45
CA HIS A 181 -3.96 -32.17 29.80
C HIS A 181 -3.01 -31.75 28.69
N TRP A 182 -2.52 -30.52 28.75
CA TRP A 182 -1.54 -30.04 27.77
C TRP A 182 -0.17 -30.71 27.96
N PRO A 183 0.59 -30.98 26.89
CA PRO A 183 2.01 -31.29 26.98
C PRO A 183 2.75 -30.25 27.81
N GLN A 184 3.77 -30.64 28.56
CA GLN A 184 4.47 -29.74 29.48
C GLN A 184 5.35 -28.73 28.74
N ASP A 185 5.36 -27.48 29.20
CA ASP A 185 6.22 -26.43 28.69
C ASP A 185 7.56 -26.31 29.39
N ALA A 186 7.62 -26.76 30.64
CA ALA A 186 8.86 -26.81 31.41
C ALA A 186 9.46 -28.24 31.43
N PRO A 187 10.78 -28.40 31.34
CA PRO A 187 11.40 -29.70 31.52
C PRO A 187 10.96 -30.27 32.88
N ALA A 188 10.51 -31.50 32.88
CA ALA A 188 10.31 -32.23 34.16
C ALA A 188 11.58 -32.05 34.96
N ALA A 189 11.44 -31.59 36.21
CA ALA A 189 12.58 -31.35 37.10
C ALA A 189 13.58 -32.52 36.98
N ALA A 190 14.81 -32.16 36.64
CA ALA A 190 15.84 -33.09 36.23
C ALA A 190 15.89 -34.32 37.17
N THR A 191 15.41 -35.44 36.70
CA THR A 191 15.76 -36.72 37.26
C THR A 191 17.24 -36.89 36.96
N ALA A 192 18.04 -36.88 38.01
CA ALA A 192 19.48 -37.05 38.14
C ALA A 192 20.36 -37.07 36.86
N PRO A 193 21.48 -36.33 36.85
CA PRO A 193 22.44 -36.36 35.76
C PRO A 193 23.13 -37.71 35.71
N GLY A 194 22.74 -38.60 34.80
CA GLY A 194 23.39 -39.92 34.77
C GLY A 194 23.03 -40.81 33.58
N THR A 195 22.02 -40.50 32.80
CA THR A 195 21.71 -41.39 31.67
C THR A 195 21.47 -40.52 30.42
N ALA A 196 22.56 -40.18 29.74
CA ALA A 196 22.53 -39.53 28.43
C ALA A 196 22.16 -40.56 27.35
N GLY A 197 20.90 -40.92 27.28
CA GLY A 197 20.24 -41.43 26.10
C GLY A 197 19.45 -40.30 25.48
N ASN A 198 20.10 -39.44 24.73
CA ASN A 198 19.49 -38.22 24.15
C ASN A 198 18.72 -38.47 22.86
N THR A 199 18.40 -39.70 22.51
CA THR A 199 17.60 -40.02 21.33
C THR A 199 16.19 -40.39 21.75
N ALA A 200 15.20 -39.88 21.01
CA ALA A 200 13.79 -40.23 21.20
C ALA A 200 13.53 -41.75 21.08
N GLU A 201 14.54 -42.53 20.72
CA GLU A 201 14.49 -43.99 20.57
C GLU A 201 14.54 -44.72 21.89
N ASP A 202 15.30 -44.23 22.88
CA ASP A 202 15.52 -44.93 24.18
C ASP A 202 14.90 -44.21 25.37
N GLY A 203 14.27 -43.03 25.17
CA GLY A 203 13.67 -42.21 26.21
C GLY A 203 12.19 -42.49 26.48
N PRO A 204 11.61 -41.81 27.51
CA PRO A 204 10.17 -41.83 27.72
C PRO A 204 9.44 -41.26 26.45
N PRO A 205 8.18 -41.72 26.19
CA PRO A 205 7.44 -41.24 25.03
C PRO A 205 7.30 -39.71 25.05
N LEU A 206 7.36 -39.07 23.87
CA LEU A 206 7.07 -37.66 23.72
C LEU A 206 5.58 -37.42 23.99
N ARG A 207 5.24 -36.38 24.74
CA ARG A 207 3.86 -36.06 25.09
C ARG A 207 3.26 -35.16 24.01
N ILE A 208 2.07 -35.54 23.50
CA ILE A 208 1.42 -34.81 22.42
C ILE A 208 -0.04 -34.53 22.77
N ALA A 209 -0.55 -33.44 22.18
CA ALA A 209 -1.98 -33.18 22.07
C ALA A 209 -2.41 -33.28 20.61
N LEU A 210 -3.55 -33.93 20.37
CA LEU A 210 -4.16 -34.10 19.07
C LEU A 210 -5.49 -33.35 18.99
N SER A 211 -5.88 -32.89 17.79
CA SER A 211 -7.27 -32.49 17.64
C SER A 211 -8.20 -33.72 17.78
N GLN A 212 -9.35 -33.49 18.40
CA GLN A 212 -10.34 -34.54 18.57
C GLN A 212 -10.79 -35.16 17.24
N ARG A 213 -10.86 -34.32 16.18
CA ARG A 213 -11.19 -34.78 14.82
C ARG A 213 -10.08 -35.64 14.23
N ALA A 214 -8.81 -35.21 14.33
CA ALA A 214 -7.69 -36.00 13.85
C ALA A 214 -7.58 -37.33 14.61
N ALA A 215 -7.70 -37.31 15.96
CA ALA A 215 -7.67 -38.51 16.79
C ALA A 215 -8.74 -39.52 16.38
N ARG A 216 -9.99 -39.08 16.17
CA ARG A 216 -11.07 -39.98 15.71
C ARG A 216 -10.80 -40.53 14.31
N THR A 217 -10.30 -39.72 13.39
CA THR A 217 -10.03 -40.14 12.01
C THR A 217 -8.95 -41.22 11.96
N ILE A 218 -7.84 -41.04 12.69
CA ILE A 218 -6.75 -41.99 12.70
C ILE A 218 -6.98 -43.18 13.66
N GLY A 219 -8.01 -43.13 14.54
CA GLY A 219 -8.31 -44.17 15.52
C GLY A 219 -7.50 -44.06 16.81
N ALA A 220 -6.83 -42.91 17.08
CA ALA A 220 -6.09 -42.67 18.32
C ALA A 220 -7.03 -42.28 19.46
N ARG A 221 -6.66 -42.54 20.71
CA ARG A 221 -7.42 -42.20 21.91
C ARG A 221 -6.52 -41.54 22.97
N LEU A 222 -7.12 -40.83 23.88
CA LEU A 222 -6.40 -40.33 25.06
C LEU A 222 -5.66 -41.47 25.79
N GLY A 223 -4.42 -41.27 26.18
CA GLY A 223 -3.56 -42.29 26.81
C GLY A 223 -2.94 -43.30 25.85
N SER A 224 -3.27 -43.23 24.52
CA SER A 224 -2.64 -44.11 23.53
C SER A 224 -1.16 -43.81 23.37
N VAL A 225 -0.31 -44.83 23.46
CA VAL A 225 1.10 -44.74 23.07
C VAL A 225 1.21 -45.20 21.62
N LEU A 226 1.57 -44.27 20.75
CA LEU A 226 1.72 -44.49 19.30
C LEU A 226 3.18 -44.80 19.01
N THR A 227 3.43 -45.87 18.25
CA THR A 227 4.77 -46.37 17.92
C THR A 227 5.07 -46.25 16.45
N THR A 228 6.34 -46.08 16.10
CA THR A 228 6.81 -45.95 14.69
C THR A 228 7.51 -47.21 14.20
N SER A 229 7.61 -48.22 15.04
CA SER A 229 8.18 -49.53 14.71
C SER A 229 7.25 -50.64 15.19
N PRO A 230 7.10 -51.74 14.41
CA PRO A 230 6.36 -52.91 14.83
C PRO A 230 7.11 -53.71 15.90
N VAL A 231 8.41 -53.46 16.11
CA VAL A 231 9.21 -54.12 17.12
C VAL A 231 9.03 -53.41 18.47
N PRO A 232 8.54 -54.09 19.52
CA PRO A 232 8.35 -53.47 20.83
C PRO A 232 9.64 -52.87 21.37
N GLY A 233 9.57 -51.61 21.81
CA GLY A 233 10.70 -50.87 22.36
C GLY A 233 11.64 -50.26 21.33
N ALA A 234 11.48 -50.51 20.04
CA ALA A 234 12.28 -49.93 18.98
C ALA A 234 11.62 -48.66 18.40
N GLY A 235 12.42 -47.64 18.14
CA GLY A 235 12.00 -46.39 17.52
C GLY A 235 11.30 -45.39 18.46
N PRO A 236 11.14 -44.16 18.01
CA PRO A 236 10.51 -43.11 18.80
C PRO A 236 9.01 -43.36 19.02
N ARG A 237 8.52 -42.98 20.19
CA ARG A 237 7.14 -43.17 20.62
C ARG A 237 6.54 -41.86 21.09
N VAL A 238 5.22 -41.71 20.92
CA VAL A 238 4.47 -40.55 21.43
C VAL A 238 3.28 -41.03 22.26
N GLU A 239 2.96 -40.29 23.31
CA GLU A 239 1.79 -40.50 24.15
C GLU A 239 0.78 -39.38 23.97
N VAL A 240 -0.46 -39.73 23.66
CA VAL A 240 -1.56 -38.76 23.51
C VAL A 240 -2.05 -38.36 24.90
N VAL A 241 -1.59 -37.22 25.42
CA VAL A 241 -1.93 -36.73 26.76
C VAL A 241 -3.09 -35.74 26.75
N GLY A 242 -3.46 -35.20 25.61
CA GLY A 242 -4.55 -34.24 25.48
C GLY A 242 -5.27 -34.33 24.15
N LEU A 243 -6.56 -34.01 24.18
CA LEU A 243 -7.38 -33.83 23.00
C LEU A 243 -7.96 -32.43 23.00
N TYR A 244 -7.85 -31.71 21.87
CA TYR A 244 -8.31 -30.34 21.73
C TYR A 244 -9.26 -30.16 20.55
N THR A 245 -9.97 -29.03 20.54
CA THR A 245 -10.71 -28.52 19.37
C THR A 245 -10.19 -27.12 19.03
N VAL A 246 -10.11 -26.82 17.75
CA VAL A 246 -9.78 -25.48 17.25
C VAL A 246 -10.96 -24.55 17.54
N LEU A 247 -10.69 -23.32 17.97
CA LEU A 247 -11.72 -22.31 18.27
C LEU A 247 -12.35 -21.76 17.01
N ASP A 248 -11.53 -21.41 16.04
CA ASP A 248 -11.93 -20.93 14.72
C ASP A 248 -11.02 -21.52 13.64
N GLU A 249 -11.57 -22.39 12.78
CA GLU A 249 -10.85 -23.05 11.70
C GLU A 249 -10.50 -22.08 10.55
N THR A 250 -11.16 -20.92 10.49
CA THR A 250 -10.97 -19.92 9.43
C THR A 250 -9.90 -18.88 9.77
N GLU A 251 -9.34 -18.96 10.97
CA GLU A 251 -8.33 -18.03 11.44
C GLU A 251 -7.03 -18.16 10.64
N ASP A 252 -6.44 -17.04 10.28
CA ASP A 252 -5.18 -16.94 9.54
C ASP A 252 -4.00 -17.65 10.25
N PHE A 253 -4.11 -17.86 11.56
CA PHE A 253 -3.17 -18.63 12.36
C PHE A 253 -2.94 -20.04 11.80
N TRP A 254 -4.00 -20.71 11.32
CA TRP A 254 -3.95 -22.09 10.85
C TRP A 254 -3.47 -22.26 9.40
N ALA A 255 -3.17 -21.17 8.69
CA ALA A 255 -2.63 -21.29 7.33
C ALA A 255 -1.35 -22.13 7.33
N ASP A 256 -1.28 -23.08 6.40
CA ASP A 256 -0.21 -24.09 6.30
C ASP A 256 -0.08 -25.07 7.49
N LEU A 257 -0.95 -24.95 8.50
CA LEU A 257 -1.00 -25.82 9.68
C LEU A 257 -2.31 -26.62 9.75
N GLY A 258 -3.01 -26.79 8.63
CA GLY A 258 -4.34 -27.38 8.60
C GLY A 258 -4.48 -28.77 9.18
N CYS A 259 -3.44 -29.60 9.11
CA CYS A 259 -3.49 -30.97 9.68
C CYS A 259 -3.42 -30.99 11.22
N LEU A 260 -3.23 -29.85 11.88
CA LEU A 260 -3.44 -29.69 13.32
C LEU A 260 -4.94 -29.66 13.70
N ALA A 261 -5.80 -29.12 12.84
CA ALA A 261 -7.24 -29.03 13.09
C ALA A 261 -7.97 -30.36 12.83
N PHE A 262 -7.51 -31.11 11.82
CA PHE A 262 -8.07 -32.41 11.39
C PHE A 262 -7.00 -33.25 10.74
N ALA A 263 -7.22 -34.57 10.58
CA ALA A 263 -6.32 -35.38 9.79
C ALA A 263 -6.51 -35.08 8.28
N CYS A 264 -5.41 -34.82 7.60
CA CYS A 264 -5.38 -34.57 6.17
C CYS A 264 -5.30 -35.91 5.41
N GLU A 265 -5.99 -36.02 4.29
CA GLU A 265 -5.85 -37.16 3.40
C GLU A 265 -4.78 -36.85 2.35
N TYR A 266 -3.80 -37.72 2.23
CA TYR A 266 -2.78 -37.67 1.20
C TYR A 266 -2.79 -38.95 0.37
N HIS A 267 -2.26 -38.86 -0.84
CA HIS A 267 -2.19 -39.99 -1.75
C HIS A 267 -0.73 -40.30 -2.12
N GLN A 268 -0.42 -41.56 -2.12
CA GLN A 268 0.83 -42.12 -2.67
C GLN A 268 0.50 -43.07 -3.84
N GLY A 269 0.55 -42.55 -5.05
CA GLY A 269 -0.06 -43.22 -6.20
C GLY A 269 -1.58 -43.31 -5.98
N ASP A 270 -2.14 -44.50 -6.13
CA ASP A 270 -3.57 -44.78 -5.93
C ASP A 270 -3.97 -45.04 -4.47
N ASN A 271 -3.01 -45.05 -3.55
CA ASN A 271 -3.26 -45.36 -2.15
C ASN A 271 -3.38 -44.12 -1.30
N ALA A 272 -4.51 -44.01 -0.60
CA ALA A 272 -4.74 -42.94 0.35
C ALA A 272 -4.18 -43.28 1.75
N TYR A 273 -3.68 -42.28 2.45
CA TYR A 273 -3.28 -42.39 3.84
C TYR A 273 -3.63 -41.12 4.61
N TRP A 274 -3.81 -41.27 5.95
CA TRP A 274 -4.06 -40.15 6.82
C TRP A 274 -2.75 -39.54 7.31
N ALA A 275 -2.67 -38.21 7.29
CA ALA A 275 -1.62 -37.45 7.95
C ALA A 275 -2.23 -36.63 9.10
N ALA A 276 -1.68 -36.74 10.28
CA ALA A 276 -2.09 -35.99 11.42
C ALA A 276 -0.89 -35.24 12.03
N ASP A 277 -1.11 -33.98 12.36
CA ASP A 277 -0.14 -33.14 13.05
C ASP A 277 -0.51 -33.09 14.54
N ALA A 278 0.50 -33.23 15.41
CA ALA A 278 0.32 -33.22 16.85
C ALA A 278 1.10 -32.06 17.47
N LEU A 279 0.46 -31.38 18.43
CA LEU A 279 1.12 -30.34 19.24
C LEU A 279 1.96 -30.96 20.34
N THR A 280 3.17 -30.46 20.49
CA THR A 280 4.10 -30.80 21.59
C THR A 280 4.29 -29.60 22.53
N GLY A 281 4.80 -29.85 23.73
CA GLY A 281 5.18 -28.80 24.67
C GLY A 281 6.59 -28.26 24.38
N ALA A 282 6.88 -27.06 24.88
CA ALA A 282 8.20 -26.44 24.76
C ALA A 282 9.33 -27.29 25.37
N ALA A 283 9.02 -28.09 26.42
CA ALA A 283 9.96 -29.01 27.06
C ALA A 283 10.50 -30.10 26.13
N ASP A 284 9.71 -30.48 25.11
CA ASP A 284 10.07 -31.56 24.20
C ASP A 284 10.78 -31.04 22.92
N LEU A 285 10.94 -29.71 22.74
CA LEU A 285 11.65 -29.13 21.62
C LEU A 285 13.01 -29.77 21.30
N PRO A 286 13.92 -29.98 22.32
CA PRO A 286 15.22 -30.62 22.07
C PRO A 286 15.14 -32.07 21.60
N ARG A 287 13.98 -32.71 21.74
CA ARG A 287 13.76 -34.12 21.42
C ARG A 287 13.07 -34.33 20.06
N LEU A 288 12.58 -33.28 19.44
CA LEU A 288 11.87 -33.36 18.13
C LEU A 288 12.76 -33.89 17.03
N ASP A 289 14.05 -33.59 17.08
CA ASP A 289 15.06 -34.11 16.15
C ASP A 289 15.16 -35.63 16.18
N GLY A 290 14.95 -36.23 17.36
CA GLY A 290 14.89 -37.68 17.54
C GLY A 290 13.60 -38.29 16.95
N TRP A 291 12.50 -37.55 16.86
CA TRP A 291 11.31 -37.99 16.15
C TRP A 291 11.56 -38.03 14.63
N SER A 292 12.17 -36.98 14.07
CA SER A 292 12.50 -36.91 12.65
C SER A 292 13.76 -36.07 12.47
N SER A 293 14.75 -36.63 11.76
CA SER A 293 15.99 -35.93 11.42
C SER A 293 15.81 -34.70 10.51
N THR A 294 14.58 -34.33 10.25
CA THR A 294 14.19 -33.19 9.42
C THR A 294 13.36 -32.17 10.20
N ALA A 295 13.60 -32.05 11.49
CA ALA A 295 13.01 -30.99 12.29
C ALA A 295 13.57 -29.63 11.85
N GLU A 296 12.70 -28.63 11.74
CA GLU A 296 13.04 -27.26 11.35
C GLU A 296 12.30 -26.28 12.26
N ASP A 297 13.00 -25.24 12.67
CA ASP A 297 12.37 -24.05 13.21
C ASP A 297 11.78 -23.22 12.07
N PHE A 298 10.60 -22.65 12.28
CA PHE A 298 9.93 -21.84 11.28
C PHE A 298 9.38 -20.55 11.86
N TRP A 299 9.33 -19.51 11.03
CA TRP A 299 8.73 -18.22 11.32
C TRP A 299 7.95 -17.77 10.10
N ARG A 300 6.62 -17.72 10.21
CA ARG A 300 5.73 -17.19 9.21
C ARG A 300 5.37 -15.75 9.56
N LEU A 301 5.82 -14.80 8.75
CA LEU A 301 5.62 -13.37 8.93
C LEU A 301 4.60 -12.87 7.90
N PRO A 302 3.33 -12.72 8.27
CA PRO A 302 2.30 -12.25 7.35
C PRO A 302 2.54 -10.79 6.96
N VAL A 303 2.59 -10.53 5.66
CA VAL A 303 2.69 -9.15 5.15
C VAL A 303 1.32 -8.49 5.20
N ASP A 304 1.24 -7.30 5.80
CA ASP A 304 0.01 -6.51 5.84
C ASP A 304 -0.38 -6.04 4.43
N THR A 305 -1.19 -6.85 3.76
CA THR A 305 -1.69 -6.57 2.42
C THR A 305 -2.59 -5.34 2.37
N GLY A 306 -3.19 -4.94 3.50
CA GLY A 306 -4.04 -3.76 3.64
C GLY A 306 -3.30 -2.44 3.43
N ARG A 307 -2.00 -2.40 3.71
CA ARG A 307 -1.14 -1.22 3.50
C ARG A 307 -0.44 -1.18 2.15
N LEU A 308 -0.48 -2.27 1.39
CA LEU A 308 0.16 -2.32 0.08
C LEU A 308 -0.52 -1.39 -0.93
N ARG A 309 0.30 -0.79 -1.79
CA ARG A 309 -0.12 0.20 -2.77
C ARG A 309 0.34 -0.22 -4.17
N ALA A 310 -0.57 -0.12 -5.13
CA ALA A 310 -0.33 -0.52 -6.51
C ALA A 310 0.81 0.30 -7.19
N ASP A 311 0.96 1.60 -6.82
CA ASP A 311 2.02 2.46 -7.37
C ASP A 311 3.40 2.15 -6.81
N ARG A 312 3.49 1.54 -5.63
CA ARG A 312 4.75 1.15 -4.98
C ARG A 312 5.07 -0.33 -5.10
N LEU A 313 4.25 -1.07 -5.86
CA LEU A 313 4.41 -2.51 -5.99
C LEU A 313 5.82 -2.92 -6.42
N GLY A 314 6.47 -2.15 -7.31
CA GLY A 314 7.85 -2.41 -7.72
C GLY A 314 8.87 -2.23 -6.58
N ALA A 315 8.70 -1.21 -5.74
CA ALA A 315 9.56 -1.02 -4.56
C ALA A 315 9.32 -2.14 -3.54
N THR A 316 8.05 -2.51 -3.32
CA THR A 316 7.70 -3.63 -2.42
C THR A 316 8.29 -4.95 -2.91
N GLU A 317 8.23 -5.22 -4.20
CA GLU A 317 8.84 -6.40 -4.81
C GLU A 317 10.37 -6.42 -4.60
N GLN A 318 11.02 -5.27 -4.74
CA GLN A 318 12.45 -5.13 -4.52
C GLN A 318 12.84 -5.33 -3.05
N ASP A 319 12.09 -4.75 -2.11
CA ASP A 319 12.34 -4.91 -0.68
C ASP A 319 12.12 -6.37 -0.23
N ILE A 320 11.06 -7.02 -0.72
CA ILE A 320 10.81 -8.45 -0.47
C ILE A 320 11.91 -9.32 -1.11
N ALA A 321 12.33 -9.01 -2.33
CA ALA A 321 13.43 -9.73 -2.99
C ALA A 321 14.74 -9.57 -2.19
N SER A 322 15.01 -8.38 -1.64
CA SER A 322 16.14 -8.15 -0.74
C SER A 322 16.08 -9.05 0.51
N TYR A 323 14.87 -9.23 1.06
CA TYR A 323 14.64 -10.06 2.23
C TYR A 323 14.77 -11.57 1.93
N ILE A 324 14.42 -12.01 0.72
CA ILE A 324 14.38 -13.45 0.35
C ILE A 324 15.73 -13.92 -0.23
N THR A 325 16.31 -13.16 -1.15
CA THR A 325 17.50 -13.58 -1.93
C THR A 325 18.57 -12.50 -2.05
N GLY A 326 18.34 -11.32 -1.47
CA GLY A 326 19.24 -10.17 -1.57
C GLY A 326 20.06 -9.92 -0.30
N PRO A 327 20.51 -8.68 -0.09
CA PRO A 327 21.42 -8.33 1.01
C PRO A 327 20.89 -8.72 2.39
N VAL A 328 19.60 -8.48 2.66
CA VAL A 328 19.00 -8.81 3.96
C VAL A 328 19.08 -10.32 4.23
N SER A 329 18.77 -11.17 3.23
CA SER A 329 18.85 -12.62 3.40
C SER A 329 20.27 -13.13 3.68
N THR A 330 21.31 -12.39 3.29
CA THR A 330 22.70 -12.76 3.60
C THR A 330 23.16 -12.29 4.97
N GLU A 331 22.54 -11.26 5.52
CA GLU A 331 22.85 -10.73 6.86
C GLU A 331 22.12 -11.48 7.97
N LEU A 332 20.88 -11.91 7.73
CA LEU A 332 20.01 -12.57 8.71
C LEU A 332 20.66 -13.81 9.37
N PRO A 333 21.36 -14.72 8.68
CA PRO A 333 22.00 -15.87 9.31
C PRO A 333 23.03 -15.48 10.38
N ALA A 334 23.85 -14.47 10.09
CA ALA A 334 24.86 -13.98 11.03
C ALA A 334 24.23 -13.29 12.24
N GLN A 335 23.17 -12.48 12.02
CA GLN A 335 22.52 -11.72 13.09
C GLN A 335 21.66 -12.60 14.01
N THR A 336 21.05 -13.64 13.46
CA THR A 336 20.25 -14.60 14.22
C THR A 336 21.07 -15.72 14.85
N GLY A 337 22.34 -15.86 14.47
CA GLY A 337 23.17 -17.01 14.85
C GLY A 337 22.68 -18.33 14.24
N ARG A 338 21.95 -18.27 13.13
CA ARG A 338 21.38 -19.42 12.42
C ARG A 338 22.01 -19.54 11.03
N GLU A 339 23.14 -20.22 10.92
CA GLU A 339 23.95 -20.30 9.69
C GLU A 339 23.16 -20.79 8.44
N MET A 340 22.19 -21.67 8.63
CA MET A 340 21.37 -22.23 7.57
C MET A 340 19.97 -21.62 7.49
N LEU A 341 19.74 -20.42 8.03
CA LEU A 341 18.49 -19.71 7.92
C LEU A 341 18.19 -19.42 6.44
N ARG A 342 17.01 -19.78 6.00
CA ARG A 342 16.51 -19.53 4.66
C ARG A 342 15.20 -18.78 4.75
N THR A 343 15.04 -17.80 3.87
CA THR A 343 13.80 -17.05 3.72
C THR A 343 13.20 -17.27 2.35
N ASN A 344 11.91 -17.48 2.28
CA ASN A 344 11.19 -17.62 1.03
C ASN A 344 9.81 -16.93 1.11
N SER A 345 9.19 -16.70 -0.04
CA SER A 345 7.83 -16.17 -0.14
C SER A 345 7.25 -16.43 -1.53
N ARG A 346 5.94 -16.57 -1.60
CA ARG A 346 5.19 -16.62 -2.87
C ARG A 346 4.69 -15.26 -3.34
N LEU A 347 4.94 -14.20 -2.56
CA LEU A 347 4.55 -12.83 -2.89
C LEU A 347 5.06 -12.36 -4.26
N PRO A 348 6.33 -12.61 -4.68
CA PRO A 348 6.81 -12.19 -5.99
C PRO A 348 5.97 -12.74 -7.15
N GLU A 349 5.52 -14.01 -7.05
CA GLU A 349 4.66 -14.64 -8.04
C GLU A 349 3.27 -14.00 -8.08
N LEU A 350 2.70 -13.70 -6.90
CA LEU A 350 1.43 -12.99 -6.79
C LEU A 350 1.52 -11.58 -7.37
N PHE A 351 2.61 -10.86 -7.12
CA PHE A 351 2.84 -9.53 -7.68
C PHE A 351 2.97 -9.56 -9.20
N ALA A 352 3.69 -10.55 -9.74
CA ALA A 352 3.77 -10.75 -11.19
C ALA A 352 2.39 -11.00 -11.80
N GLN A 353 1.56 -11.84 -11.17
CA GLN A 353 0.18 -12.10 -11.60
C GLN A 353 -0.71 -10.85 -11.49
N ALA A 354 -0.60 -10.08 -10.38
CA ALA A 354 -1.33 -8.83 -10.19
C ALA A 354 -0.97 -7.81 -11.27
N ARG A 355 0.32 -7.69 -11.59
CA ARG A 355 0.83 -6.80 -12.65
C ARG A 355 0.31 -7.20 -14.02
N ALA A 356 0.38 -8.49 -14.36
CA ALA A 356 -0.15 -8.99 -15.63
C ALA A 356 -1.66 -8.70 -15.78
N ARG A 357 -2.45 -8.91 -14.72
CA ARG A 357 -3.88 -8.57 -14.71
C ARG A 357 -4.14 -7.07 -14.86
N SER A 358 -3.38 -6.23 -14.16
CA SER A 358 -3.53 -4.78 -14.26
C SER A 358 -3.17 -4.26 -15.66
N GLN A 359 -2.13 -4.80 -16.28
CA GLN A 359 -1.73 -4.47 -17.65
C GLN A 359 -2.78 -4.90 -18.68
N ALA A 360 -3.36 -6.08 -18.52
CA ALA A 360 -4.44 -6.56 -19.40
C ALA A 360 -5.73 -5.71 -19.25
N ALA A 361 -6.01 -5.21 -18.04
CA ALA A 361 -7.19 -4.37 -17.78
C ALA A 361 -6.97 -2.89 -18.14
N ALA A 362 -5.74 -2.40 -18.23
CA ALA A 362 -5.41 -1.00 -18.44
C ALA A 362 -6.08 -0.36 -19.68
N PRO A 363 -6.08 -0.99 -20.88
CA PRO A 363 -6.73 -0.38 -22.05
C PRO A 363 -8.25 -0.23 -21.85
N LEU A 364 -8.91 -1.19 -21.23
CA LEU A 364 -10.35 -1.13 -20.93
C LEU A 364 -10.63 -0.04 -19.88
N ALA A 365 -9.81 0.06 -18.85
CA ALA A 365 -9.94 1.07 -17.82
C ALA A 365 -9.68 2.50 -18.34
N ALA A 366 -8.96 2.68 -19.44
CA ALA A 366 -8.70 3.97 -20.05
C ALA A 366 -9.87 4.50 -20.90
N ILE A 367 -10.76 3.65 -21.42
CA ILE A 367 -11.85 4.04 -22.34
C ILE A 367 -12.82 5.02 -21.67
N GLY A 368 -13.30 4.71 -20.46
CA GLY A 368 -14.21 5.57 -19.71
C GLY A 368 -13.65 6.97 -19.47
N PRO A 369 -12.47 7.10 -18.86
CA PRO A 369 -11.79 8.38 -18.65
C PRO A 369 -11.53 9.18 -19.93
N ALA A 370 -11.08 8.51 -21.00
CA ALA A 370 -10.84 9.16 -22.29
C ALA A 370 -12.14 9.72 -22.89
N GLY A 371 -13.25 8.97 -22.79
CA GLY A 371 -14.56 9.43 -23.21
C GLY A 371 -15.03 10.67 -22.45
N VAL A 372 -14.94 10.65 -21.13
CA VAL A 372 -15.29 11.80 -20.27
C VAL A 372 -14.43 13.02 -20.60
N ALA A 373 -13.10 12.84 -20.76
CA ALA A 373 -12.18 13.92 -21.13
C ALA A 373 -12.52 14.50 -22.52
N GLY A 374 -12.82 13.64 -23.50
CA GLY A 374 -13.24 14.05 -24.83
C GLY A 374 -14.53 14.89 -24.82
N VAL A 375 -15.56 14.42 -24.11
CA VAL A 375 -16.83 15.16 -23.95
C VAL A 375 -16.59 16.51 -23.26
N ALA A 376 -15.84 16.53 -22.16
CA ALA A 376 -15.52 17.77 -21.44
C ALA A 376 -14.76 18.76 -22.33
N LEU A 377 -13.80 18.31 -23.13
CA LEU A 377 -13.06 19.12 -24.10
C LEU A 377 -14.02 19.76 -25.13
N VAL A 378 -14.87 18.96 -25.77
CA VAL A 378 -15.83 19.45 -26.79
C VAL A 378 -16.79 20.46 -26.18
N VAL A 379 -17.34 20.16 -24.99
CA VAL A 379 -18.30 21.06 -24.31
C VAL A 379 -17.64 22.39 -23.93
N LEU A 380 -16.41 22.37 -23.39
CA LEU A 380 -15.67 23.58 -23.05
C LEU A 380 -15.31 24.41 -24.28
N CYS A 381 -14.87 23.77 -25.36
CA CYS A 381 -14.58 24.45 -26.61
C CYS A 381 -15.85 25.07 -27.24
N LEU A 382 -16.96 24.34 -27.23
CA LEU A 382 -18.24 24.83 -27.76
C LEU A 382 -18.79 25.99 -26.92
N ALA A 383 -18.73 25.89 -25.60
CA ALA A 383 -19.12 26.98 -24.71
C ALA A 383 -18.28 28.24 -24.93
N GLY A 384 -16.95 28.07 -25.09
CA GLY A 384 -16.04 29.16 -25.43
C GLY A 384 -16.35 29.79 -26.80
N ALA A 385 -16.67 28.97 -27.82
CA ALA A 385 -17.05 29.43 -29.13
C ALA A 385 -18.35 30.23 -29.08
N LEU A 386 -19.41 29.69 -28.49
CA LEU A 386 -20.69 30.41 -28.34
C LEU A 386 -20.57 31.72 -27.55
N ALA A 387 -19.72 31.73 -26.51
CA ALA A 387 -19.46 32.95 -25.74
C ALA A 387 -18.71 34.00 -26.58
N ALA A 388 -17.78 33.59 -27.44
CA ALA A 388 -17.05 34.47 -28.34
C ALA A 388 -17.96 35.02 -29.48
N ASP A 389 -18.76 34.16 -30.11
CA ASP A 389 -19.68 34.52 -31.20
C ASP A 389 -20.75 35.53 -30.72
N ARG A 390 -21.29 35.34 -29.50
CA ARG A 390 -22.22 36.31 -28.88
C ARG A 390 -21.59 37.69 -28.62
N ARG A 391 -20.27 37.77 -28.55
CA ARG A 391 -19.52 39.02 -28.27
C ARG A 391 -18.78 39.56 -29.50
N GLU A 392 -19.01 38.98 -30.67
CA GLU A 392 -18.26 39.33 -31.86
C GLU A 392 -18.34 40.82 -32.21
N SER A 393 -19.56 41.43 -32.18
CA SER A 393 -19.78 42.85 -32.46
C SER A 393 -19.02 43.76 -31.46
N GLU A 394 -19.03 43.41 -30.19
CA GLU A 394 -18.31 44.13 -29.13
C GLU A 394 -16.80 44.06 -29.31
N LEU A 395 -16.29 42.87 -29.65
CA LEU A 395 -14.86 42.62 -29.87
C LEU A 395 -14.36 43.39 -31.12
N ARG A 396 -15.16 43.45 -32.20
CA ARG A 396 -14.85 44.23 -33.41
C ARG A 396 -14.84 45.73 -33.13
N LEU A 397 -15.78 46.22 -32.32
CA LEU A 397 -15.79 47.63 -31.89
C LEU A 397 -14.57 48.02 -31.07
N LEU A 398 -14.12 47.15 -30.18
CA LEU A 398 -12.90 47.37 -29.40
C LEU A 398 -11.66 47.42 -30.31
N LEU A 399 -11.60 46.58 -31.32
CA LEU A 399 -10.51 46.60 -32.33
C LEU A 399 -10.53 47.88 -33.14
N ALA A 400 -11.74 48.33 -33.60
CA ALA A 400 -11.92 49.56 -34.38
C ALA A 400 -11.54 50.83 -33.60
N ARG A 401 -11.65 50.80 -32.25
CA ARG A 401 -11.20 51.86 -31.33
C ARG A 401 -9.71 51.83 -31.04
N GLY A 402 -8.91 51.00 -31.73
CA GLY A 402 -7.45 50.92 -31.54
C GLY A 402 -6.98 49.96 -30.48
N GLY A 403 -7.85 49.08 -29.96
CA GLY A 403 -7.45 48.04 -29.03
C GLY A 403 -6.54 47.00 -29.67
N SER A 404 -5.43 46.67 -29.03
CA SER A 404 -4.55 45.60 -29.54
C SER A 404 -5.19 44.21 -29.28
N ARG A 405 -4.94 43.26 -30.19
CA ARG A 405 -5.42 41.86 -30.01
C ARG A 405 -4.96 41.22 -28.72
N ALA A 406 -3.72 41.48 -28.33
CA ALA A 406 -3.15 41.00 -27.07
C ALA A 406 -3.85 41.62 -25.86
N GLY A 407 -4.18 42.93 -25.92
CA GLY A 407 -4.94 43.60 -24.86
C GLY A 407 -6.37 43.07 -24.74
N ILE A 408 -7.04 42.75 -25.86
CA ILE A 408 -8.38 42.13 -25.85
C ILE A 408 -8.30 40.70 -25.26
N ALA A 409 -7.33 39.91 -25.70
CA ALA A 409 -7.11 38.55 -25.15
C ALA A 409 -6.79 38.57 -23.65
N GLY A 410 -5.93 39.49 -23.20
CA GLY A 410 -5.60 39.65 -21.78
C GLY A 410 -6.82 40.05 -20.92
N ARG A 411 -7.70 40.90 -21.47
CA ARG A 411 -8.96 41.26 -20.80
C ARG A 411 -9.91 40.08 -20.70
N LEU A 412 -10.06 39.26 -21.75
CA LEU A 412 -10.88 38.05 -21.75
C LEU A 412 -10.35 37.01 -20.80
N LEU A 413 -9.01 36.82 -20.70
CA LEU A 413 -8.37 35.97 -19.72
C LEU A 413 -8.65 36.45 -18.30
N GLY A 414 -8.55 37.75 -18.02
CA GLY A 414 -8.85 38.30 -16.69
C GLY A 414 -10.32 38.10 -16.29
N GLU A 415 -11.26 38.28 -17.23
CA GLU A 415 -12.69 37.98 -17.00
C GLU A 415 -12.91 36.48 -16.69
N GLY A 416 -12.30 35.62 -17.50
CA GLY A 416 -12.34 34.16 -17.29
C GLY A 416 -11.72 33.72 -15.97
N ALA A 417 -10.60 34.32 -15.61
CA ALA A 417 -9.89 33.98 -14.37
C ALA A 417 -10.76 34.20 -13.10
N VAL A 418 -11.50 35.30 -13.04
CA VAL A 418 -12.36 35.62 -11.91
C VAL A 418 -13.51 34.61 -11.72
N THR A 419 -13.97 33.98 -12.79
CA THR A 419 -15.08 32.99 -12.75
C THR A 419 -14.58 31.56 -12.65
N VAL A 420 -13.54 31.20 -13.43
CA VAL A 420 -13.04 29.84 -13.57
C VAL A 420 -12.12 29.44 -12.42
N LEU A 421 -11.21 30.32 -11.94
CA LEU A 421 -10.25 29.95 -10.91
C LEU A 421 -10.90 29.58 -9.56
N PRO A 422 -11.87 30.34 -9.03
CA PRO A 422 -12.54 29.94 -7.80
C PRO A 422 -13.31 28.64 -7.95
N ALA A 423 -13.98 28.43 -9.10
CA ALA A 423 -14.69 27.20 -9.39
C ALA A 423 -13.73 26.01 -9.48
N ALA A 424 -12.59 26.18 -10.15
CA ALA A 424 -11.56 25.14 -10.25
C ALA A 424 -10.92 24.81 -8.88
N ALA A 425 -10.63 25.83 -8.07
CA ALA A 425 -10.09 25.62 -6.73
C ALA A 425 -11.09 24.85 -5.84
N ALA A 426 -12.36 25.24 -5.86
CA ALA A 426 -13.42 24.56 -5.11
C ALA A 426 -13.61 23.11 -5.58
N ALA A 427 -13.60 22.89 -6.91
CA ALA A 427 -13.71 21.56 -7.52
C ALA A 427 -12.54 20.65 -7.12
N THR A 428 -11.32 21.16 -7.20
CA THR A 428 -10.12 20.41 -6.82
C THR A 428 -10.12 20.11 -5.34
N ALA A 429 -10.46 21.07 -4.48
CA ALA A 429 -10.58 20.86 -3.04
C ALA A 429 -11.63 19.79 -2.71
N LEU A 430 -12.79 19.84 -3.36
CA LEU A 430 -13.85 18.85 -3.19
C LEU A 430 -13.39 17.45 -3.63
N ALA A 431 -12.70 17.33 -4.78
CA ALA A 431 -12.14 16.06 -5.24
C ALA A 431 -11.14 15.48 -4.24
N VAL A 432 -10.29 16.32 -3.63
CA VAL A 432 -9.31 15.91 -2.62
C VAL A 432 -10.01 15.43 -1.34
N LEU A 433 -11.06 16.11 -0.91
CA LEU A 433 -11.82 15.75 0.30
C LEU A 433 -12.63 14.47 0.13
N LEU A 434 -13.32 14.30 -1.01
CA LEU A 434 -14.16 13.12 -1.27
C LEU A 434 -13.33 11.85 -1.55
N LEU A 435 -12.16 12.01 -2.17
CA LEU A 435 -11.30 10.91 -2.58
C LEU A 435 -9.88 11.10 -1.99
N PRO A 436 -9.68 10.95 -0.67
CA PRO A 436 -8.35 11.07 -0.07
C PRO A 436 -7.43 9.96 -0.63
N THR A 437 -6.40 10.36 -1.36
CA THR A 437 -5.32 9.52 -1.85
C THR A 437 -4.00 10.24 -1.65
N PRO A 438 -2.90 9.54 -1.33
CA PRO A 438 -1.60 10.19 -1.15
C PRO A 438 -0.99 10.72 -2.46
N ARG A 439 -1.59 10.37 -3.61
CA ARG A 439 -1.13 10.76 -4.96
C ARG A 439 -1.80 12.04 -5.40
N LEU A 440 -1.17 13.18 -5.16
CA LEU A 440 -1.73 14.48 -5.52
C LEU A 440 -1.35 14.93 -6.93
N ALA A 441 -0.18 14.53 -7.43
CA ALA A 441 0.41 15.09 -8.64
C ALA A 441 -0.49 14.90 -9.89
N ALA A 442 -0.95 13.68 -10.16
CA ALA A 442 -1.77 13.39 -11.34
C ALA A 442 -3.09 14.17 -11.33
N SER A 443 -3.75 14.25 -10.16
CA SER A 443 -5.02 14.98 -10.03
C SER A 443 -4.85 16.50 -10.13
N LEU A 444 -3.75 17.05 -9.62
CA LEU A 444 -3.45 18.48 -9.76
C LEU A 444 -3.07 18.85 -11.20
N LEU A 445 -2.28 18.01 -11.87
CA LEU A 445 -1.91 18.22 -13.27
C LEU A 445 -3.14 18.16 -14.18
N SER A 446 -4.02 17.19 -14.02
CA SER A 446 -5.25 17.09 -14.81
C SER A 446 -6.22 18.23 -14.52
N ALA A 447 -6.39 18.64 -13.27
CA ALA A 447 -7.17 19.81 -12.89
C ALA A 447 -6.59 21.10 -13.49
N ALA A 448 -5.28 21.30 -13.43
CA ALA A 448 -4.60 22.45 -14.03
C ALA A 448 -4.75 22.49 -15.55
N ALA A 449 -4.61 21.34 -16.23
CA ALA A 449 -4.78 21.24 -17.68
C ALA A 449 -6.19 21.63 -18.13
N VAL A 450 -7.23 21.12 -17.46
CA VAL A 450 -8.63 21.45 -17.76
C VAL A 450 -8.95 22.90 -17.39
N THR A 451 -8.41 23.42 -16.29
CA THR A 451 -8.55 24.83 -15.91
C THR A 451 -7.92 25.75 -16.97
N LEU A 452 -6.72 25.43 -17.45
CA LEU A 452 -6.03 26.16 -18.51
C LEU A 452 -6.83 26.12 -19.81
N LEU A 453 -7.37 24.96 -20.18
CA LEU A 453 -8.24 24.81 -21.34
C LEU A 453 -9.49 25.70 -21.23
N ALA A 454 -10.17 25.69 -20.08
CA ALA A 454 -11.35 26.52 -19.85
C ALA A 454 -11.04 28.02 -19.92
N LEU A 455 -9.87 28.46 -19.45
CA LEU A 455 -9.40 29.83 -19.51
C LEU A 455 -9.04 30.26 -20.94
N LEU A 456 -8.44 29.37 -21.73
CA LEU A 456 -7.95 29.69 -23.07
C LEU A 456 -9.02 29.55 -24.15
N ALA A 457 -10.08 28.78 -23.94
CA ALA A 457 -11.11 28.50 -24.94
C ALA A 457 -11.72 29.79 -25.54
N LEU A 458 -12.08 30.75 -24.69
CA LEU A 458 -12.68 32.02 -25.11
C LEU A 458 -11.66 32.94 -25.81
N PRO A 459 -10.47 33.25 -25.28
CA PRO A 459 -9.53 34.17 -25.95
C PRO A 459 -8.95 33.60 -27.25
N VAL A 460 -8.73 32.29 -27.32
CA VAL A 460 -8.26 31.62 -28.55
C VAL A 460 -9.31 31.77 -29.65
N ARG A 461 -10.59 31.47 -29.37
CA ARG A 461 -11.67 31.64 -30.34
C ARG A 461 -11.82 33.09 -30.76
N ALA A 462 -11.77 34.05 -29.83
CA ALA A 462 -11.80 35.47 -30.12
C ALA A 462 -10.63 35.91 -31.03
N ALA A 463 -9.43 35.39 -30.80
CA ALA A 463 -8.27 35.67 -31.66
C ALA A 463 -8.48 35.17 -33.10
N PHE A 464 -9.11 34.00 -33.28
CA PHE A 464 -9.50 33.50 -34.62
C PHE A 464 -10.53 34.37 -35.28
N LEU A 465 -11.58 34.83 -34.59
CA LEU A 465 -12.62 35.71 -35.13
C LEU A 465 -12.08 37.09 -35.56
N LEU A 466 -11.07 37.58 -34.84
CA LEU A 466 -10.43 38.88 -35.10
C LEU A 466 -9.24 38.75 -36.09
N SER A 467 -8.94 37.57 -36.62
CA SER A 467 -7.90 37.39 -37.62
C SER A 467 -8.40 37.85 -38.99
N PRO A 468 -7.57 38.57 -39.79
CA PRO A 468 -7.96 38.95 -41.13
C PRO A 468 -8.15 37.69 -41.99
N PRO A 469 -9.14 37.70 -42.90
CA PRO A 469 -9.30 36.60 -43.84
C PRO A 469 -7.99 36.44 -44.61
N ARG A 470 -7.43 35.22 -44.61
CA ARG A 470 -6.25 34.91 -45.43
C ARG A 470 -6.64 35.21 -46.89
N PRO A 471 -5.87 36.01 -47.64
CA PRO A 471 -6.15 36.22 -49.07
C PRO A 471 -6.09 34.84 -49.72
N ALA A 472 -7.22 34.42 -50.31
CA ALA A 472 -7.28 33.21 -51.09
C ALA A 472 -6.18 33.29 -52.15
N ALA A 473 -5.24 32.36 -52.12
CA ALA A 473 -4.20 32.27 -53.13
C ALA A 473 -4.90 32.11 -54.48
N ARG A 474 -4.92 33.20 -55.24
CA ARG A 474 -5.47 33.26 -56.59
C ARG A 474 -4.66 32.26 -57.43
N ARG A 475 -5.19 31.05 -57.63
CA ARG A 475 -4.64 30.11 -58.62
C ARG A 475 -4.65 30.85 -59.98
N ARG A 476 -3.52 31.36 -60.37
CA ARG A 476 -3.27 31.74 -61.77
C ARG A 476 -3.45 30.45 -62.58
N ARG A 477 -4.59 30.33 -63.26
CA ARG A 477 -4.68 29.41 -64.37
C ARG A 477 -3.74 30.01 -65.45
N VAL A 478 -2.60 29.39 -65.60
CA VAL A 478 -1.81 29.54 -66.83
C VAL A 478 -2.59 28.78 -67.87
N VAL A 479 -3.27 29.53 -68.72
CA VAL A 479 -3.80 29.05 -70.01
C VAL A 479 -2.57 28.99 -70.89
N ALA A 480 -2.12 27.76 -71.17
CA ALA A 480 -1.14 27.49 -72.21
C ALA A 480 -1.95 27.42 -73.52
N GLU A 481 -1.71 28.40 -74.44
CA GLU A 481 -1.94 28.25 -75.87
C GLU A 481 -0.88 27.34 -76.48
#